data_627b6cb32f548c5138c135074cb00e9d
#
_entry.id   627b6cb32f548c5138c135074cb00e9d
#
_cell.length_a   1.000
_cell.length_b   1.000
_cell.length_c   1.000
_cell.angle_alpha   90.00
_cell.angle_beta   90.00
_cell.angle_gamma   90.00
#
_symmetry.space_group_name_H-M   'P 1'
#
loop_
_entity.id
_entity.type
_entity.pdbx_description
1 polymer ?
#
loop_
_entity_poly.entity_id
_entity_poly.type
_entity_poly.pdbx_seq_one_letter_code
_entity_poly.pdbx_strand_id
1 'polypeptide(L)'
;MTRKAPSCTIASALLGGSLAALYVWKVRPWMATWGTEGDEASQPFAGDKHVPEPMVQATRAVTIDAPPEEVWPWLVQMGLDRGGFYSYDRLDNEGQPSATTIIPELQDLQEGDEILLDRKAAVRVTHLDPPRAMVWALLGTEMELGLIANMSMAYILERLEGDRTRLISRVRGHIQGGLALPYIYLFDEWVNFVMQRRQLLGIKARVCY
;
A
#
# COMPACT_ATOMS: atom_id res chain seq x y z
N MET A 1 28.07 -7.65 51.75
CA MET A 1 27.67 -6.52 50.90
C MET A 1 27.96 -6.87 49.48
N THR A 2 27.00 -7.44 48.76
CA THR A 2 27.13 -7.82 47.35
C THR A 2 26.64 -6.66 46.49
N ARG A 3 27.56 -5.98 45.82
CA ARG A 3 27.24 -4.98 44.77
C ARG A 3 26.63 -5.72 43.59
N LYS A 4 25.32 -5.61 43.42
CA LYS A 4 24.66 -5.98 42.15
C LYS A 4 25.14 -5.07 41.04
N ALA A 5 25.62 -5.66 39.95
CA ALA A 5 26.12 -4.96 38.81
C ALA A 5 24.96 -4.20 38.08
N PRO A 6 25.05 -2.86 37.94
CA PRO A 6 24.07 -2.07 37.19
C PRO A 6 24.26 -2.17 35.67
N SER A 7 25.24 -2.94 35.21
CA SER A 7 25.70 -2.92 33.80
C SER A 7 24.75 -3.60 32.79
N CYS A 8 24.00 -4.62 33.19
CA CYS A 8 23.16 -5.37 32.24
C CYS A 8 21.87 -4.61 31.85
N THR A 9 21.24 -3.96 32.83
CA THR A 9 20.01 -3.16 32.60
C THR A 9 20.26 -1.91 31.75
N ILE A 10 21.39 -1.22 31.98
CA ILE A 10 21.76 -0.05 31.19
C ILE A 10 22.11 -0.45 29.75
N ALA A 11 22.87 -1.54 29.56
CA ALA A 11 23.21 -2.04 28.24
C ALA A 11 21.96 -2.48 27.44
N SER A 12 21.01 -3.15 28.10
CA SER A 12 19.73 -3.55 27.45
C SER A 12 18.87 -2.35 27.08
N ALA A 13 18.81 -1.31 27.93
CA ALA A 13 18.08 -0.09 27.64
C ALA A 13 18.70 0.71 26.47
N LEU A 14 20.03 0.79 26.42
CA LEU A 14 20.75 1.45 25.33
C LEU A 14 20.57 0.68 24.01
N LEU A 15 20.63 -0.64 24.03
CA LEU A 15 20.39 -1.48 22.84
C LEU A 15 18.96 -1.33 22.32
N GLY A 16 17.97 -1.38 23.22
CA GLY A 16 16.55 -1.17 22.86
C GLY A 16 16.30 0.23 22.29
N GLY A 17 16.87 1.26 22.89
CA GLY A 17 16.79 2.63 22.38
C GLY A 17 17.45 2.81 21.01
N SER A 18 18.60 2.17 20.79
CA SER A 18 19.30 2.22 19.50
C SER A 18 18.52 1.51 18.39
N LEU A 19 17.90 0.36 18.69
CA LEU A 19 17.05 -0.37 17.73
C LEU A 19 15.78 0.41 17.38
N ALA A 20 15.13 1.03 18.37
CA ALA A 20 13.97 1.88 18.15
C ALA A 20 14.32 3.11 17.30
N ALA A 21 15.44 3.76 17.56
CA ALA A 21 15.94 4.88 16.78
C ALA A 21 16.26 4.45 15.33
N LEU A 22 16.92 3.31 15.14
CA LEU A 22 17.20 2.76 13.81
C LEU A 22 15.90 2.48 13.03
N TYR A 23 14.90 1.90 13.70
CA TYR A 23 13.59 1.66 13.09
C TYR A 23 12.94 2.97 12.63
N VAL A 24 12.78 3.93 13.53
CA VAL A 24 12.07 5.19 13.24
C VAL A 24 12.78 6.01 12.17
N TRP A 25 14.11 6.07 12.19
CA TRP A 25 14.87 6.99 11.35
C TRP A 25 15.40 6.37 10.03
N LYS A 26 15.45 5.06 9.93
CA LYS A 26 15.98 4.39 8.74
C LYS A 26 15.00 3.41 8.12
N VAL A 27 14.49 2.45 8.92
CA VAL A 27 13.67 1.37 8.38
C VAL A 27 12.30 1.90 7.95
N ARG A 28 11.63 2.67 8.81
CA ARG A 28 10.30 3.21 8.54
C ARG A 28 10.27 4.15 7.31
N PRO A 29 11.16 5.15 7.16
CA PRO A 29 11.22 5.97 5.94
C PRO A 29 11.52 5.14 4.69
N TRP A 30 12.44 4.17 4.78
CA TRP A 30 12.73 3.28 3.66
C TRP A 30 11.51 2.45 3.25
N MET A 31 10.76 1.89 4.19
CA MET A 31 9.51 1.17 3.89
C MET A 31 8.46 2.08 3.26
N ALA A 32 8.36 3.32 3.74
CA ALA A 32 7.38 4.29 3.24
C ALA A 32 7.69 4.76 1.82
N THR A 33 8.95 4.74 1.39
CA THR A 33 9.39 5.26 0.08
C THR A 33 10.11 4.20 -0.76
N TRP A 34 9.81 2.91 -0.52
CA TRP A 34 10.49 1.83 -1.21
C TRP A 34 10.33 1.91 -2.73
N GLY A 35 11.46 1.92 -3.43
CA GLY A 35 11.51 1.93 -4.89
C GLY A 35 11.23 3.29 -5.54
N THR A 36 10.93 4.36 -4.78
CA THR A 36 10.73 5.70 -5.36
C THR A 36 12.04 6.32 -5.83
N GLU A 37 11.92 7.19 -6.83
CA GLU A 37 13.00 7.99 -7.41
C GLU A 37 12.60 9.48 -7.43
N GLY A 38 13.60 10.37 -7.40
CA GLY A 38 13.36 11.82 -7.47
C GLY A 38 12.38 12.33 -6.42
N ASP A 39 11.32 13.00 -6.87
CA ASP A 39 10.29 13.63 -6.05
C ASP A 39 8.99 12.81 -5.93
N GLU A 40 8.94 11.59 -6.45
CA GLU A 40 7.75 10.71 -6.43
C GLU A 40 7.12 10.57 -5.03
N ALA A 41 7.95 10.58 -3.96
CA ALA A 41 7.45 10.47 -2.60
C ALA A 41 6.74 11.74 -2.11
N SER A 42 7.03 12.91 -2.68
CA SER A 42 6.58 14.21 -2.21
C SER A 42 5.63 14.94 -3.16
N GLN A 43 5.65 14.62 -4.46
CA GLN A 43 4.74 15.25 -5.43
C GLN A 43 3.26 14.95 -5.12
N PRO A 44 2.32 15.83 -5.45
CA PRO A 44 0.89 15.60 -5.22
C PRO A 44 0.30 14.61 -6.23
N PHE A 45 -0.63 13.75 -5.76
CA PHE A 45 -1.42 12.84 -6.60
C PHE A 45 -2.92 13.00 -6.37
N ALA A 46 -3.72 12.56 -7.34
CA ALA A 46 -5.18 12.74 -7.34
C ALA A 46 -5.88 12.21 -6.07
N GLY A 47 -5.35 11.16 -5.44
CA GLY A 47 -5.89 10.56 -4.21
C GLY A 47 -5.63 11.35 -2.93
N ASP A 48 -4.71 12.31 -2.94
CA ASP A 48 -4.26 13.03 -1.73
C ASP A 48 -5.38 13.87 -1.10
N LYS A 49 -6.32 14.36 -1.91
CA LYS A 49 -7.48 15.17 -1.47
C LYS A 49 -8.42 14.43 -0.52
N HIS A 50 -8.47 13.10 -0.57
CA HIS A 50 -9.35 12.28 0.27
C HIS A 50 -8.84 12.14 1.70
N VAL A 51 -7.53 12.25 1.91
CA VAL A 51 -6.90 12.24 3.23
C VAL A 51 -5.84 13.34 3.26
N PRO A 52 -6.22 14.61 3.37
CA PRO A 52 -5.30 15.75 3.28
C PRO A 52 -4.27 15.79 4.42
N GLU A 53 -4.64 15.30 5.60
CA GLU A 53 -3.78 15.23 6.78
C GLU A 53 -3.57 13.76 7.21
N PRO A 54 -2.73 13.00 6.50
CA PRO A 54 -2.55 11.58 6.82
C PRO A 54 -1.67 11.38 8.06
N MET A 55 -2.04 10.42 8.90
CA MET A 55 -1.15 9.88 9.94
C MET A 55 -0.11 8.94 9.36
N VAL A 56 -0.45 8.26 8.26
CA VAL A 56 0.42 7.37 7.51
C VAL A 56 0.39 7.77 6.05
N GLN A 57 1.56 7.93 5.45
CA GLN A 57 1.72 8.04 4.00
C GLN A 57 2.85 7.14 3.55
N ALA A 58 2.57 6.35 2.53
CA ALA A 58 3.58 5.55 1.86
C ALA A 58 3.44 5.72 0.34
N THR A 59 4.56 5.96 -0.32
CA THR A 59 4.66 6.00 -1.78
C THR A 59 5.69 4.97 -2.20
N ARG A 60 5.30 4.02 -3.02
CA ARG A 60 6.17 2.92 -3.47
C ARG A 60 6.08 2.78 -4.97
N ALA A 61 7.16 2.39 -5.60
CA ALA A 61 7.18 2.33 -7.05
C ALA A 61 8.03 1.18 -7.59
N VAL A 62 7.68 0.74 -8.81
CA VAL A 62 8.46 -0.20 -9.61
C VAL A 62 8.45 0.23 -11.07
N THR A 63 9.53 -0.05 -11.78
CA THR A 63 9.57 0.07 -13.23
C THR A 63 9.21 -1.27 -13.86
N ILE A 64 8.30 -1.25 -14.83
CA ILE A 64 7.79 -2.41 -15.59
C ILE A 64 8.21 -2.24 -17.04
N ASP A 65 8.75 -3.29 -17.65
CA ASP A 65 9.23 -3.28 -19.03
C ASP A 65 8.08 -3.60 -20.01
N ALA A 66 7.04 -2.76 -19.96
CA ALA A 66 5.87 -2.78 -20.82
C ALA A 66 5.18 -1.41 -20.80
N PRO A 67 4.43 -1.04 -21.85
CA PRO A 67 3.71 0.24 -21.90
C PRO A 67 2.52 0.27 -20.91
N PRO A 68 2.03 1.47 -20.50
CA PRO A 68 0.94 1.61 -19.54
C PRO A 68 -0.34 0.85 -19.94
N GLU A 69 -0.63 0.74 -21.22
CA GLU A 69 -1.80 0.05 -21.76
C GLU A 69 -1.79 -1.45 -21.45
N GLU A 70 -0.63 -2.06 -21.29
CA GLU A 70 -0.49 -3.47 -20.91
C GLU A 70 -0.51 -3.65 -19.37
N VAL A 71 -0.11 -2.63 -18.61
CA VAL A 71 -0.17 -2.65 -17.14
C VAL A 71 -1.57 -2.37 -16.63
N TRP A 72 -2.28 -1.44 -17.26
CA TRP A 72 -3.58 -0.94 -16.84
C TRP A 72 -4.64 -2.04 -16.60
N PRO A 73 -4.83 -3.02 -17.49
CA PRO A 73 -5.83 -4.09 -17.30
C PRO A 73 -5.62 -4.88 -15.99
N TRP A 74 -4.39 -5.04 -15.54
CA TRP A 74 -4.09 -5.71 -14.27
C TRP A 74 -4.53 -4.89 -13.06
N LEU A 75 -4.46 -3.56 -13.13
CA LEU A 75 -4.96 -2.69 -12.07
C LEU A 75 -6.49 -2.72 -12.01
N VAL A 76 -7.14 -2.64 -13.16
CA VAL A 76 -8.61 -2.59 -13.28
C VAL A 76 -9.28 -3.83 -12.69
N GLN A 77 -8.72 -5.00 -12.89
CA GLN A 77 -9.32 -6.25 -12.42
C GLN A 77 -8.99 -6.61 -10.96
N MET A 78 -8.21 -5.80 -10.21
CA MET A 78 -7.88 -6.09 -8.81
C MET A 78 -9.12 -6.11 -7.91
N GLY A 79 -9.06 -6.88 -6.82
CA GLY A 79 -10.08 -6.96 -5.79
C GLY A 79 -10.41 -8.38 -5.38
N LEU A 80 -11.01 -8.52 -4.19
CA LEU A 80 -11.59 -9.77 -3.73
C LEU A 80 -12.79 -10.14 -4.62
N ASP A 81 -12.95 -11.42 -4.95
CA ASP A 81 -13.93 -11.94 -5.93
C ASP A 81 -13.74 -11.38 -7.37
N ARG A 82 -12.59 -10.79 -7.64
CA ARG A 82 -12.14 -10.30 -8.95
C ARG A 82 -10.81 -10.98 -9.32
N GLY A 83 -9.86 -10.24 -9.86
CA GLY A 83 -8.53 -10.78 -10.21
C GLY A 83 -7.59 -11.03 -9.04
N GLY A 84 -8.01 -10.80 -7.79
CA GLY A 84 -7.16 -10.82 -6.61
C GLY A 84 -6.28 -9.58 -6.49
N PHE A 85 -5.31 -9.60 -5.59
CA PHE A 85 -4.43 -8.44 -5.33
C PHE A 85 -2.97 -8.64 -5.76
N TYR A 86 -2.65 -9.83 -6.31
CA TYR A 86 -1.29 -10.19 -6.77
C TYR A 86 -0.23 -10.16 -5.65
N SER A 87 -0.67 -10.31 -4.40
CA SER A 87 0.15 -10.24 -3.20
C SER A 87 0.27 -11.62 -2.54
N TYR A 88 -0.24 -11.76 -1.32
CA TYR A 88 -0.25 -13.03 -0.60
C TYR A 88 -1.69 -13.57 -0.53
N ASP A 89 -2.08 -14.37 -1.51
CA ASP A 89 -3.45 -14.85 -1.70
C ASP A 89 -4.09 -15.46 -0.44
N ARG A 90 -3.29 -16.02 0.47
CA ARG A 90 -3.79 -16.55 1.76
C ARG A 90 -4.19 -15.46 2.75
N LEU A 91 -3.71 -14.24 2.57
CA LEU A 91 -3.94 -13.13 3.48
C LEU A 91 -4.98 -12.16 2.94
N ASP A 92 -4.98 -11.89 1.65
CA ASP A 92 -5.78 -10.86 1.01
C ASP A 92 -6.81 -11.37 -0.02
N ASN A 93 -6.75 -12.66 -0.38
CA ASN A 93 -7.65 -13.26 -1.37
C ASN A 93 -8.28 -14.58 -0.88
N GLU A 94 -8.45 -14.75 0.42
CA GLU A 94 -9.04 -15.94 1.05
C GLU A 94 -8.41 -17.27 0.60
N GLY A 95 -7.15 -17.23 0.18
CA GLY A 95 -6.42 -18.37 -0.34
C GLY A 95 -6.74 -18.71 -1.79
N GLN A 96 -7.62 -17.96 -2.46
CA GLN A 96 -7.87 -18.12 -3.89
C GLN A 96 -6.69 -17.55 -4.67
N PRO A 97 -6.15 -18.27 -5.67
CA PRO A 97 -5.05 -17.75 -6.47
C PRO A 97 -5.47 -16.47 -7.22
N SER A 98 -4.62 -15.44 -7.15
CA SER A 98 -4.79 -14.25 -8.00
C SER A 98 -4.67 -14.61 -9.49
N ALA A 99 -5.43 -13.92 -10.33
CA ALA A 99 -5.47 -14.14 -11.77
C ALA A 99 -4.06 -14.12 -12.40
N THR A 100 -3.86 -15.00 -13.37
CA THR A 100 -2.63 -15.09 -14.18
C THR A 100 -2.82 -14.60 -15.61
N THR A 101 -4.05 -14.22 -15.97
CA THR A 101 -4.44 -13.65 -17.27
C THR A 101 -5.40 -12.49 -17.07
N ILE A 102 -5.54 -11.66 -18.08
CA ILE A 102 -6.56 -10.62 -18.11
C ILE A 102 -7.94 -11.26 -18.25
N ILE A 103 -8.89 -10.79 -17.42
CA ILE A 103 -10.29 -11.22 -17.39
C ILE A 103 -11.11 -10.15 -18.09
N PRO A 104 -11.61 -10.39 -19.32
CA PRO A 104 -12.30 -9.37 -20.11
C PRO A 104 -13.52 -8.78 -19.41
N GLU A 105 -14.24 -9.60 -18.65
CA GLU A 105 -15.48 -9.24 -17.93
C GLU A 105 -15.24 -8.27 -16.78
N LEU A 106 -13.99 -8.07 -16.39
CA LEU A 106 -13.60 -7.16 -15.29
C LEU A 106 -12.97 -5.85 -15.79
N GLN A 107 -13.00 -5.58 -17.11
CA GLN A 107 -12.31 -4.42 -17.69
C GLN A 107 -13.20 -3.16 -17.82
N ASP A 108 -14.46 -3.22 -17.42
CA ASP A 108 -15.43 -2.12 -17.50
C ASP A 108 -15.58 -1.31 -16.22
N LEU A 109 -14.55 -1.31 -15.35
CA LEU A 109 -14.54 -0.55 -14.09
C LEU A 109 -14.80 0.93 -14.33
N GLN A 110 -15.65 1.53 -13.47
CA GLN A 110 -16.06 2.92 -13.57
C GLN A 110 -15.86 3.67 -12.23
N GLU A 111 -15.81 5.01 -12.30
CA GLU A 111 -15.87 5.83 -11.09
C GLU A 111 -17.20 5.61 -10.37
N GLY A 112 -17.13 5.40 -9.07
CA GLY A 112 -18.28 5.07 -8.22
C GLY A 112 -18.41 3.58 -7.89
N ASP A 113 -17.77 2.71 -8.65
CA ASP A 113 -17.78 1.26 -8.38
C ASP A 113 -17.13 0.93 -7.04
N GLU A 114 -17.60 -0.15 -6.43
CA GLU A 114 -17.04 -0.67 -5.19
C GLU A 114 -16.18 -1.90 -5.46
N ILE A 115 -15.01 -1.93 -4.84
CA ILE A 115 -14.07 -3.04 -4.89
C ILE A 115 -13.90 -3.57 -3.47
N LEU A 116 -14.21 -4.84 -3.27
CA LEU A 116 -14.03 -5.49 -1.98
C LEU A 116 -12.52 -5.63 -1.67
N LEU A 117 -12.11 -5.14 -0.50
CA LEU A 117 -10.80 -5.43 0.08
C LEU A 117 -10.82 -6.73 0.87
N ASP A 118 -11.91 -6.95 1.60
CA ASP A 118 -12.25 -8.17 2.32
C ASP A 118 -13.77 -8.29 2.44
N ARG A 119 -14.28 -9.27 3.20
CA ARG A 119 -15.73 -9.49 3.38
C ARG A 119 -16.45 -8.40 4.17
N LYS A 120 -15.72 -7.49 4.81
CA LYS A 120 -16.27 -6.43 5.66
C LYS A 120 -16.01 -5.03 5.13
N ALA A 121 -15.02 -4.87 4.25
CA ALA A 121 -14.56 -3.58 3.77
C ALA A 121 -14.51 -3.52 2.24
N ALA A 122 -15.07 -2.47 1.69
CA ALA A 122 -14.98 -2.11 0.28
C ALA A 122 -14.41 -0.70 0.15
N VAL A 123 -13.61 -0.49 -0.89
CA VAL A 123 -13.19 0.83 -1.34
C VAL A 123 -14.04 1.25 -2.53
N ARG A 124 -14.22 2.56 -2.68
CA ARG A 124 -14.87 3.13 -3.86
C ARG A 124 -13.84 3.68 -4.82
N VAL A 125 -14.03 3.41 -6.10
CA VAL A 125 -13.26 4.06 -7.17
C VAL A 125 -13.69 5.52 -7.24
N THR A 126 -12.78 6.44 -6.91
CA THR A 126 -13.07 7.89 -6.82
C THR A 126 -12.43 8.71 -7.92
N HIS A 127 -11.55 8.09 -8.69
CA HIS A 127 -10.94 8.67 -9.88
C HIS A 127 -10.44 7.56 -10.80
N LEU A 128 -10.70 7.70 -12.11
CA LEU A 128 -10.29 6.78 -13.14
C LEU A 128 -9.89 7.55 -14.39
N ASP A 129 -8.61 7.55 -14.73
CA ASP A 129 -8.04 8.18 -15.93
C ASP A 129 -7.18 7.14 -16.69
N PRO A 130 -7.81 6.30 -17.52
CA PRO A 130 -7.10 5.24 -18.25
C PRO A 130 -6.12 5.79 -19.30
N PRO A 131 -4.92 5.24 -19.47
CA PRO A 131 -4.27 4.23 -18.62
C PRO A 131 -3.33 4.86 -17.58
N ARG A 132 -3.62 6.05 -17.05
CA ARG A 132 -2.68 6.88 -16.28
C ARG A 132 -2.87 6.84 -14.78
N ALA A 133 -4.13 6.83 -14.31
CA ALA A 133 -4.39 6.92 -12.87
C ALA A 133 -5.68 6.23 -12.45
N MET A 134 -5.62 5.55 -11.29
CA MET A 134 -6.77 5.00 -10.59
C MET A 134 -6.65 5.32 -9.11
N VAL A 135 -7.73 5.80 -8.50
CA VAL A 135 -7.78 6.10 -7.08
C VAL A 135 -8.95 5.37 -6.43
N TRP A 136 -8.63 4.68 -5.35
CA TRP A 136 -9.59 4.09 -4.44
C TRP A 136 -9.64 4.88 -3.14
N ALA A 137 -10.82 5.01 -2.54
CA ALA A 137 -10.96 5.61 -1.22
C ALA A 137 -11.92 4.80 -0.35
N LEU A 138 -11.59 4.75 0.95
CA LEU A 138 -12.43 4.24 2.02
C LEU A 138 -12.52 5.37 3.04
N LEU A 139 -13.73 5.85 3.33
CA LEU A 139 -13.93 7.03 4.15
C LEU A 139 -14.96 6.76 5.26
N GLY A 140 -14.59 7.09 6.49
CA GLY A 140 -15.47 6.96 7.65
C GLY A 140 -15.82 5.52 8.01
N THR A 141 -14.97 4.54 7.64
CA THR A 141 -15.27 3.14 7.86
C THR A 141 -14.86 2.71 9.26
N GLU A 142 -15.82 2.13 9.98
CA GLU A 142 -15.58 1.52 11.29
C GLU A 142 -14.81 0.20 11.11
N MET A 143 -13.68 0.12 11.78
CA MET A 143 -12.82 -1.06 11.84
C MET A 143 -12.99 -1.79 13.19
N GLU A 144 -12.33 -2.93 13.31
CA GLU A 144 -12.23 -3.63 14.60
C GLU A 144 -11.60 -2.73 15.68
N LEU A 145 -11.87 -3.03 16.96
CA LEU A 145 -11.41 -2.26 18.13
C LEU A 145 -11.95 -0.83 18.20
N GLY A 146 -13.06 -0.50 17.51
CA GLY A 146 -13.66 0.83 17.49
C GLY A 146 -12.79 1.89 16.82
N LEU A 147 -11.93 1.50 15.90
CA LEU A 147 -11.15 2.40 15.09
C LEU A 147 -11.98 2.88 13.88
N ILE A 148 -11.79 4.12 13.47
CA ILE A 148 -12.40 4.68 12.26
C ILE A 148 -11.28 5.00 11.28
N ALA A 149 -11.36 4.43 10.08
CA ALA A 149 -10.37 4.64 9.05
C ALA A 149 -10.88 5.54 7.91
N ASN A 150 -10.00 6.46 7.51
CA ASN A 150 -10.05 7.12 6.22
C ASN A 150 -8.78 6.73 5.47
N MET A 151 -8.92 6.22 4.27
CA MET A 151 -7.80 5.76 3.46
C MET A 151 -8.01 6.16 2.00
N SER A 152 -6.93 6.53 1.33
CA SER A 152 -6.88 6.62 -0.13
C SER A 152 -5.70 5.80 -0.65
N MET A 153 -5.90 5.18 -1.80
CA MET A 153 -4.91 4.39 -2.50
C MET A 153 -4.92 4.82 -3.98
N ALA A 154 -3.82 5.40 -4.42
CA ALA A 154 -3.64 5.84 -5.80
C ALA A 154 -2.63 4.93 -6.50
N TYR A 155 -2.95 4.51 -7.71
CA TYR A 155 -2.06 3.85 -8.66
C TYR A 155 -1.85 4.78 -9.84
N ILE A 156 -0.61 5.16 -10.10
CA ILE A 156 -0.23 6.07 -11.16
C ILE A 156 0.69 5.34 -12.12
N LEU A 157 0.42 5.47 -13.40
CA LEU A 157 1.23 4.91 -14.48
C LEU A 157 1.83 6.06 -15.28
N GLU A 158 3.15 6.18 -15.23
CA GLU A 158 3.91 7.14 -16.01
C GLU A 158 4.69 6.40 -17.10
N ARG A 159 4.50 6.82 -18.35
CA ARG A 159 5.25 6.26 -19.48
C ARG A 159 6.70 6.72 -19.42
N LEU A 160 7.61 5.78 -19.50
CA LEU A 160 9.04 6.02 -19.63
C LEU A 160 9.51 5.75 -21.07
N GLU A 161 10.71 6.20 -21.38
CA GLU A 161 11.36 5.87 -22.67
C GLU A 161 11.54 4.34 -22.81
N GLY A 162 11.43 3.84 -24.07
CA GLY A 162 11.59 2.42 -24.41
C GLY A 162 10.41 1.55 -24.02
N ASP A 163 9.18 2.09 -24.15
CA ASP A 163 7.93 1.37 -23.84
C ASP A 163 7.91 0.74 -22.43
N ARG A 164 8.40 1.48 -21.47
CA ARG A 164 8.38 1.10 -20.06
C ARG A 164 7.38 1.94 -19.28
N THR A 165 6.93 1.40 -18.16
CA THR A 165 6.01 2.08 -17.26
C THR A 165 6.60 2.22 -15.87
N ARG A 166 6.49 3.41 -15.30
CA ARG A 166 6.66 3.65 -13.88
C ARG A 166 5.32 3.46 -13.19
N LEU A 167 5.17 2.38 -12.43
CA LEU A 167 4.00 2.14 -11.58
C LEU A 167 4.30 2.66 -10.19
N ILE A 168 3.60 3.73 -9.81
CA ILE A 168 3.68 4.36 -8.49
C ILE A 168 2.39 4.05 -7.75
N SER A 169 2.51 3.58 -6.51
CA SER A 169 1.37 3.37 -5.61
C SER A 169 1.54 4.23 -4.37
N ARG A 170 0.57 5.10 -4.09
CA ARG A 170 0.51 5.92 -2.88
C ARG A 170 -0.67 5.51 -2.02
N VAL A 171 -0.40 5.22 -0.75
CA VAL A 171 -1.40 5.02 0.28
C VAL A 171 -1.31 6.17 1.27
N ARG A 172 -2.46 6.75 1.60
CA ARG A 172 -2.61 7.72 2.70
C ARG A 172 -3.70 7.21 3.63
N GLY A 173 -3.41 7.24 4.92
CA GLY A 173 -4.33 6.78 5.95
C GLY A 173 -4.41 7.74 7.12
N HIS A 174 -5.62 7.88 7.67
CA HIS A 174 -5.89 8.56 8.92
C HIS A 174 -6.81 7.66 9.74
N ILE A 175 -6.33 7.17 10.88
CA ILE A 175 -7.03 6.24 11.75
C ILE A 175 -7.32 6.94 13.07
N GLN A 176 -8.61 6.95 13.48
CA GLN A 176 -9.06 7.56 14.73
C GLN A 176 -9.43 6.49 15.74
N GLY A 177 -9.20 6.77 17.02
CA GLY A 177 -9.52 5.88 18.13
C GLY A 177 -8.38 5.77 19.13
N GLY A 178 -8.66 5.29 20.34
CA GLY A 178 -7.71 5.26 21.45
C GLY A 178 -6.48 4.37 21.22
N LEU A 179 -6.59 3.37 20.32
CA LEU A 179 -5.52 2.44 19.96
C LEU A 179 -4.91 2.73 18.57
N ALA A 180 -5.24 3.87 17.93
CA ALA A 180 -4.80 4.19 16.57
C ALA A 180 -3.27 4.16 16.42
N LEU A 181 -2.54 4.88 17.29
CA LEU A 181 -1.07 4.91 17.21
C LEU A 181 -0.39 3.55 17.39
N PRO A 182 -0.65 2.77 18.47
CA PRO A 182 -0.05 1.45 18.59
C PRO A 182 -0.47 0.50 17.44
N TYR A 183 -1.70 0.57 16.94
CA TYR A 183 -2.13 -0.21 15.80
C TYR A 183 -1.28 0.12 14.55
N ILE A 184 -1.12 1.40 14.21
CA ILE A 184 -0.33 1.85 13.06
C ILE A 184 1.11 1.34 13.16
N TYR A 185 1.80 1.63 14.28
CA TYR A 185 3.23 1.31 14.41
C TYR A 185 3.53 -0.18 14.52
N LEU A 186 2.62 -0.97 15.11
CA LEU A 186 2.86 -2.40 15.34
C LEU A 186 2.37 -3.30 14.21
N PHE A 187 1.35 -2.87 13.46
CA PHE A 187 0.70 -3.72 12.47
C PHE A 187 0.59 -3.06 11.09
N ASP A 188 -0.07 -1.91 10.99
CA ASP A 188 -0.50 -1.34 9.71
C ASP A 188 0.68 -1.06 8.78
N GLU A 189 1.72 -0.38 9.25
CA GLU A 189 2.88 -0.02 8.43
C GLU A 189 3.64 -1.24 7.90
N TRP A 190 3.80 -2.27 8.73
CA TRP A 190 4.50 -3.50 8.33
C TRP A 190 3.69 -4.33 7.36
N VAL A 191 2.42 -4.57 7.68
CA VAL A 191 1.51 -5.35 6.83
C VAL A 191 1.35 -4.66 5.49
N ASN A 192 1.07 -3.35 5.50
CA ASN A 192 0.94 -2.55 4.30
C ASN A 192 2.21 -2.59 3.44
N PHE A 193 3.41 -2.45 4.03
CA PHE A 193 4.67 -2.53 3.30
C PHE A 193 4.86 -3.89 2.63
N VAL A 194 4.71 -4.97 3.38
CA VAL A 194 4.96 -6.33 2.89
C VAL A 194 3.99 -6.68 1.76
N MET A 195 2.71 -6.37 1.95
CA MET A 195 1.67 -6.68 0.97
C MET A 195 1.75 -5.81 -0.27
N GLN A 196 1.88 -4.50 -0.13
CA GLN A 196 1.97 -3.60 -1.28
C GLN A 196 3.24 -3.84 -2.10
N ARG A 197 4.39 -4.07 -1.43
CA ARG A 197 5.61 -4.43 -2.14
C ARG A 197 5.42 -5.72 -2.96
N ARG A 198 4.78 -6.74 -2.38
CA ARG A 198 4.50 -8.00 -3.08
C ARG A 198 3.52 -7.78 -4.24
N GLN A 199 2.49 -6.94 -4.05
CA GLN A 199 1.53 -6.56 -5.07
C GLN A 199 2.22 -5.93 -6.29
N LEU A 200 3.03 -4.88 -6.08
CA LEU A 200 3.74 -4.20 -7.17
C LEU A 200 4.66 -5.16 -7.95
N LEU A 201 5.40 -6.01 -7.25
CA LEU A 201 6.24 -7.04 -7.87
C LEU A 201 5.39 -8.13 -8.56
N GLY A 202 4.22 -8.46 -8.02
CA GLY A 202 3.28 -9.40 -8.60
C GLY A 202 2.65 -8.90 -9.89
N ILE A 203 2.32 -7.61 -9.98
CA ILE A 203 1.87 -6.97 -11.22
C ILE A 203 3.00 -6.98 -12.24
N LYS A 204 4.20 -6.51 -11.86
CA LYS A 204 5.38 -6.53 -12.76
C LYS A 204 5.62 -7.91 -13.34
N ALA A 205 5.58 -8.96 -12.53
CA ALA A 205 5.81 -10.32 -13.00
C ALA A 205 4.76 -10.80 -14.00
N ARG A 206 3.50 -10.39 -13.89
CA ARG A 206 2.40 -10.79 -14.78
C ARG A 206 2.41 -10.08 -16.13
N VAL A 207 2.85 -8.83 -16.13
CA VAL A 207 2.94 -8.03 -17.36
C VAL A 207 4.13 -8.45 -18.22
N CYS A 208 5.25 -8.88 -17.59
CA CYS A 208 6.49 -9.22 -18.31
C CYS A 208 6.57 -10.70 -18.72
N TYR A 209 5.53 -11.50 -18.51
CA TYR A 209 5.43 -12.91 -18.94
C TYR A 209 4.24 -13.11 -19.89
#